data_a4d5a8a930744895296dd73e40b356f1
#
_entry.id   a4d5a8a930744895296dd73e40b356f1
#
_cell.length_a   1.000
_cell.length_b   1.000
_cell.length_c   1.000
_cell.angle_alpha   90.00
_cell.angle_beta   90.00
_cell.angle_gamma   90.00
#
_symmetry.space_group_name_H-M   'P 1'
#
loop_
_entity.id
_entity.type
_entity.pdbx_description
1 polymer ?
#
loop_
_entity_poly.entity_id
_entity_poly.type
_entity_poly.pdbx_seq_one_letter_code
_entity_poly.pdbx_strand_id
1 'polypeptide(L)'
;MEIIRNAKDLQIYIANAKNKGLKIGFAPTMGALHGGHLSLYERARKENDIVVSSIFVNPTQFNNPEDLEKYPRTIEADIDLLEKTKNVDAVYTPSVEDLYPNGLERKSYDFDGLENEMEGKSRPGHFDGVGTVVEELFRQVQP
;
A
#
# COMPACT_ATOMS: atom_id res chain seq x y z
N MET A 1 -11.13 -13.98 1.03
CA MET A 1 -10.26 -12.80 1.28
C MET A 1 -11.05 -11.73 2.01
N GLU A 2 -10.49 -11.21 3.09
CA GLU A 2 -11.12 -10.11 3.80
C GLU A 2 -10.86 -8.78 3.13
N ILE A 3 -11.88 -7.90 3.12
CA ILE A 3 -11.76 -6.53 2.62
C ILE A 3 -11.82 -5.61 3.84
N ILE A 4 -10.72 -4.92 4.13
CA ILE A 4 -10.58 -4.07 5.30
C ILE A 4 -10.55 -2.62 4.86
N ARG A 5 -11.53 -1.83 5.29
CA ARG A 5 -11.77 -0.49 4.73
C ARG A 5 -11.29 0.67 5.60
N ASN A 6 -10.87 0.39 6.84
CA ASN A 6 -10.41 1.43 7.75
C ASN A 6 -9.31 0.92 8.68
N ALA A 7 -8.59 1.86 9.29
CA ALA A 7 -7.43 1.55 10.12
C ALA A 7 -7.81 0.77 11.38
N LYS A 8 -8.98 1.04 11.96
CA LYS A 8 -9.44 0.35 13.17
C LYS A 8 -9.65 -1.14 12.91
N ASP A 9 -10.32 -1.48 11.81
CA ASP A 9 -10.57 -2.87 11.45
C ASP A 9 -9.27 -3.59 11.09
N LEU A 10 -8.34 -2.88 10.45
CA LEU A 10 -7.02 -3.43 10.18
C LEU A 10 -6.28 -3.76 11.48
N GLN A 11 -6.32 -2.87 12.46
CA GLN A 11 -5.69 -3.08 13.76
C GLN A 11 -6.20 -4.36 14.42
N ILE A 12 -7.51 -4.59 14.38
CA ILE A 12 -8.13 -5.80 14.92
C ILE A 12 -7.63 -7.04 14.18
N TYR A 13 -7.62 -6.99 12.85
CA TYR A 13 -7.14 -8.09 12.02
C TYR A 13 -5.68 -8.44 12.33
N ILE A 14 -4.82 -7.44 12.38
CA ILE A 14 -3.38 -7.63 12.65
C ILE A 14 -3.16 -8.17 14.08
N ALA A 15 -3.87 -7.64 15.07
CA ALA A 15 -3.76 -8.12 16.44
C ALA A 15 -4.13 -9.60 16.56
N ASN A 16 -5.20 -10.02 15.88
CA ASN A 16 -5.60 -11.42 15.85
C ASN A 16 -4.54 -12.32 15.22
N ALA A 17 -3.94 -11.88 14.10
CA ALA A 17 -2.87 -12.63 13.46
C ALA A 17 -1.64 -12.75 14.34
N LYS A 18 -1.23 -11.66 14.98
CA LYS A 18 -0.08 -11.64 15.89
C LYS A 18 -0.32 -12.55 17.12
N ASN A 19 -1.52 -12.54 17.66
CA ASN A 19 -1.87 -13.38 18.80
C ASN A 19 -1.80 -14.88 18.47
N LYS A 20 -2.01 -15.24 17.21
CA LYS A 20 -1.88 -16.62 16.73
C LYS A 20 -0.45 -16.97 16.32
N GLY A 21 0.49 -16.03 16.44
CA GLY A 21 1.89 -16.25 16.06
C GLY A 21 2.10 -16.33 14.53
N LEU A 22 1.19 -15.78 13.74
CA LEU A 22 1.27 -15.87 12.29
C LEU A 22 2.22 -14.81 11.73
N LYS A 23 3.01 -15.22 10.74
CA LYS A 23 3.93 -14.33 10.03
C LYS A 23 3.19 -13.60 8.93
N ILE A 24 3.27 -12.28 8.90
CA ILE A 24 2.55 -11.42 7.97
C ILE A 24 3.48 -10.93 6.87
N GLY A 25 3.12 -11.21 5.61
CA GLY A 25 3.72 -10.59 4.44
C GLY A 25 2.85 -9.44 3.94
N PHE A 26 3.46 -8.40 3.41
CA PHE A 26 2.74 -7.22 2.97
C PHE A 26 3.26 -6.71 1.62
N ALA A 27 2.33 -6.41 0.72
CA ALA A 27 2.63 -5.81 -0.58
C ALA A 27 1.69 -4.62 -0.82
N PRO A 28 2.16 -3.39 -0.57
CA PRO A 28 1.36 -2.18 -0.85
C PRO A 28 1.28 -1.91 -2.35
N THR A 29 0.13 -1.43 -2.81
CA THR A 29 -0.08 -1.05 -4.22
C THR A 29 -0.93 0.22 -4.31
N MET A 30 -0.94 0.82 -5.49
CA MET A 30 -1.87 1.89 -5.82
C MET A 30 -3.03 1.39 -6.69
N GLY A 31 -3.21 0.07 -6.82
CA GLY A 31 -4.22 -0.53 -7.67
C GLY A 31 -3.78 -0.67 -9.11
N ALA A 32 -4.73 -0.83 -10.02
CA ALA A 32 -4.48 -1.15 -11.43
C ALA A 32 -3.56 -2.36 -11.56
N LEU A 33 -3.93 -3.45 -10.90
CA LEU A 33 -3.08 -4.64 -10.74
C LEU A 33 -2.86 -5.37 -12.05
N HIS A 34 -1.66 -5.94 -12.19
CA HIS A 34 -1.25 -6.71 -13.37
C HIS A 34 -0.35 -7.89 -12.96
N GLY A 35 0.17 -8.62 -13.95
CA GLY A 35 0.97 -9.82 -13.71
C GLY A 35 2.17 -9.63 -12.79
N GLY A 36 2.82 -8.46 -12.85
CA GLY A 36 3.93 -8.15 -11.95
C GLY A 36 3.53 -8.13 -10.49
N HIS A 37 2.36 -7.57 -10.18
CA HIS A 37 1.83 -7.59 -8.82
C HIS A 37 1.54 -9.02 -8.35
N LEU A 38 0.98 -9.84 -9.25
CA LEU A 38 0.63 -11.23 -8.90
C LEU A 38 1.86 -12.04 -8.51
N SER A 39 2.99 -11.79 -9.15
CA SER A 39 4.27 -12.44 -8.81
C SER A 39 4.71 -12.10 -7.39
N LEU A 40 4.50 -10.85 -6.95
CA LEU A 40 4.82 -10.43 -5.59
C LEU A 40 3.95 -11.19 -4.57
N TYR A 41 2.68 -11.38 -4.86
CA TYR A 41 1.78 -12.10 -3.96
C TYR A 41 2.12 -13.58 -3.87
N GLU A 42 2.50 -14.21 -4.99
CA GLU A 42 2.97 -15.58 -4.97
C GLU A 42 4.20 -15.74 -4.08
N ARG A 43 5.15 -14.82 -4.19
CA ARG A 43 6.36 -14.82 -3.37
C ARG A 43 6.03 -14.62 -1.90
N ALA A 44 5.16 -13.64 -1.60
CA ALA A 44 4.73 -13.37 -0.23
C ALA A 44 4.03 -14.59 0.39
N ARG A 45 3.20 -15.29 -0.38
CA ARG A 45 2.53 -16.50 0.09
C ARG A 45 3.50 -17.61 0.47
N LYS A 46 4.56 -17.78 -0.29
CA LYS A 46 5.57 -18.80 -0.02
C LYS A 46 6.36 -18.54 1.25
N GLU A 47 6.53 -17.28 1.63
CA GLU A 47 7.40 -16.87 2.72
C GLU A 47 6.65 -16.49 3.99
N ASN A 48 5.32 -16.44 3.97
CA ASN A 48 4.53 -15.95 5.09
C ASN A 48 3.27 -16.79 5.31
N ASP A 49 2.72 -16.69 6.52
CA ASP A 49 1.48 -17.38 6.89
C ASP A 49 0.25 -16.61 6.40
N ILE A 50 0.30 -15.29 6.46
CA ILE A 50 -0.76 -14.39 6.02
C ILE A 50 -0.17 -13.36 5.06
N VAL A 51 -0.89 -13.09 3.97
CA VAL A 51 -0.51 -12.05 3.00
C VAL A 51 -1.56 -10.96 3.01
N VAL A 52 -1.11 -9.73 3.25
CA VAL A 52 -1.93 -8.52 3.22
C VAL A 52 -1.48 -7.67 2.04
N SER A 53 -2.44 -7.18 1.26
CA SER A 53 -2.21 -6.18 0.23
C SER A 53 -2.91 -4.89 0.63
N SER A 54 -2.46 -3.76 0.09
CA SER A 54 -3.20 -2.51 0.20
C SER A 54 -3.39 -1.90 -1.17
N ILE A 55 -4.51 -1.19 -1.34
CA ILE A 55 -4.82 -0.42 -2.54
C ILE A 55 -5.12 1.00 -2.09
N PHE A 56 -4.21 1.91 -2.40
CA PHE A 56 -4.36 3.32 -2.04
C PHE A 56 -3.62 4.20 -3.03
N VAL A 57 -4.35 5.13 -3.66
CA VAL A 57 -3.77 6.12 -4.56
C VAL A 57 -3.30 7.29 -3.69
N ASN A 58 -1.99 7.34 -3.43
CA ASN A 58 -1.40 8.28 -2.47
C ASN A 58 -1.26 9.68 -3.07
N PRO A 59 -2.01 10.69 -2.54
CA PRO A 59 -1.95 12.03 -3.10
C PRO A 59 -0.60 12.73 -2.89
N THR A 60 0.13 12.42 -1.82
CA THR A 60 1.37 13.14 -1.49
C THR A 60 2.54 12.83 -2.41
N GLN A 61 2.46 11.76 -3.21
CA GLN A 61 3.51 11.43 -4.19
C GLN A 61 3.26 12.04 -5.59
N PHE A 62 2.16 12.77 -5.75
CA PHE A 62 1.84 13.47 -6.99
C PHE A 62 2.13 14.96 -6.85
N ASN A 63 2.88 15.53 -7.81
CA ASN A 63 3.10 16.97 -7.89
C ASN A 63 1.97 17.70 -8.58
N ASN A 64 1.33 17.01 -9.53
CA ASN A 64 0.34 17.59 -10.41
C ASN A 64 -1.03 17.03 -10.04
N PRO A 65 -1.99 17.89 -9.62
CA PRO A 65 -3.35 17.43 -9.31
C PRO A 65 -4.02 16.71 -10.47
N GLU A 66 -3.69 17.04 -11.72
CA GLU A 66 -4.24 16.35 -12.88
C GLU A 66 -3.77 14.91 -12.97
N ASP A 67 -2.50 14.66 -12.66
CA ASP A 67 -1.96 13.29 -12.67
C ASP A 67 -2.63 12.43 -11.60
N LEU A 68 -2.86 13.00 -10.42
CA LEU A 68 -3.58 12.32 -9.35
C LEU A 68 -5.02 12.01 -9.77
N GLU A 69 -5.71 12.96 -10.38
CA GLU A 69 -7.08 12.80 -10.82
C GLU A 69 -7.22 11.75 -11.91
N LYS A 70 -6.25 11.70 -12.83
CA LYS A 70 -6.23 10.76 -13.96
C LYS A 70 -5.71 9.37 -13.62
N TYR A 71 -5.12 9.20 -12.44
CA TYR A 71 -4.60 7.89 -12.06
C TYR A 71 -5.73 6.85 -12.02
N PRO A 72 -5.57 5.69 -12.68
CA PRO A 72 -6.66 4.72 -12.78
C PRO A 72 -7.09 4.19 -11.42
N ARG A 73 -8.41 4.16 -11.20
CA ARG A 73 -9.03 3.65 -9.99
C ARG A 73 -9.96 2.51 -10.37
N THR A 74 -9.46 1.29 -10.20
CA THR A 74 -10.13 0.04 -10.63
C THR A 74 -10.30 -0.91 -9.45
N ILE A 75 -10.72 -0.38 -8.31
CA ILE A 75 -10.70 -1.11 -7.04
C ILE A 75 -11.50 -2.41 -7.08
N GLU A 76 -12.67 -2.40 -7.69
CA GLU A 76 -13.51 -3.61 -7.78
C GLU A 76 -12.84 -4.70 -8.61
N ALA A 77 -12.31 -4.33 -9.77
CA ALA A 77 -11.58 -5.25 -10.64
C ALA A 77 -10.31 -5.77 -9.95
N ASP A 78 -9.63 -4.92 -9.20
CA ASP A 78 -8.42 -5.29 -8.46
C ASP A 78 -8.76 -6.30 -7.35
N ILE A 79 -9.84 -6.07 -6.61
CA ILE A 79 -10.30 -7.00 -5.57
C ILE A 79 -10.66 -8.35 -6.20
N ASP A 80 -11.39 -8.37 -7.30
CA ASP A 80 -11.75 -9.59 -8.00
C ASP A 80 -10.52 -10.37 -8.44
N LEU A 81 -9.51 -9.67 -8.95
CA LEU A 81 -8.25 -10.29 -9.36
C LEU A 81 -7.52 -10.91 -8.17
N LEU A 82 -7.45 -10.20 -7.05
CA LEU A 82 -6.82 -10.71 -5.83
C LEU A 82 -7.53 -11.96 -5.30
N GLU A 83 -8.86 -11.97 -5.32
CA GLU A 83 -9.63 -13.14 -4.89
C GLU A 83 -9.35 -14.36 -5.75
N LYS A 84 -9.24 -14.18 -7.06
CA LYS A 84 -8.96 -15.27 -8.02
C LYS A 84 -7.60 -15.90 -7.82
N THR A 85 -6.60 -15.13 -7.40
CA THR A 85 -5.24 -15.66 -7.20
C THR A 85 -5.11 -16.54 -5.98
N LYS A 86 -5.96 -16.37 -4.97
CA LYS A 86 -5.95 -17.08 -3.69
C LYS A 86 -4.64 -16.93 -2.89
N ASN A 87 -3.83 -15.95 -3.23
CA ASN A 87 -2.55 -15.68 -2.56
C ASN A 87 -2.61 -14.55 -1.53
N VAL A 88 -3.75 -13.86 -1.44
CA VAL A 88 -3.94 -12.72 -0.54
C VAL A 88 -5.06 -13.03 0.45
N ASP A 89 -4.77 -12.89 1.73
CA ASP A 89 -5.75 -13.15 2.80
C ASP A 89 -6.60 -11.92 3.12
N ALA A 90 -6.03 -10.73 2.99
CA ALA A 90 -6.73 -9.48 3.27
C ALA A 90 -6.24 -8.37 2.36
N VAL A 91 -7.17 -7.53 1.91
CA VAL A 91 -6.84 -6.30 1.18
C VAL A 91 -7.31 -5.10 2.00
N TYR A 92 -6.38 -4.17 2.22
CA TYR A 92 -6.63 -2.94 2.95
C TYR A 92 -6.89 -1.81 1.95
N THR A 93 -8.06 -1.19 2.04
CA THR A 93 -8.45 -0.07 1.19
C THR A 93 -8.74 1.15 2.05
N PRO A 94 -7.69 1.79 2.60
CA PRO A 94 -7.88 2.89 3.55
C PRO A 94 -8.41 4.16 2.88
N SER A 95 -9.01 5.03 3.69
CA SER A 95 -9.29 6.41 3.30
C SER A 95 -8.05 7.28 3.52
N VAL A 96 -8.08 8.50 3.02
CA VAL A 96 -7.01 9.48 3.25
C VAL A 96 -6.83 9.71 4.76
N GLU A 97 -7.92 9.83 5.51
CA GLU A 97 -7.88 10.07 6.96
C GLU A 97 -7.21 8.91 7.71
N ASP A 98 -7.36 7.68 7.23
CA ASP A 98 -6.72 6.52 7.85
C ASP A 98 -5.19 6.60 7.83
N LEU A 99 -4.63 7.13 6.74
CA LEU A 99 -3.18 7.23 6.54
C LEU A 99 -2.61 8.61 6.89
N TYR A 100 -3.41 9.64 6.79
CA TYR A 100 -3.02 11.02 7.06
C TYR A 100 -3.98 11.69 8.04
N PRO A 101 -4.06 11.22 9.29
CA PRO A 101 -5.03 11.75 10.27
C PRO A 101 -4.78 13.21 10.62
N ASN A 102 -3.58 13.72 10.39
CA ASN A 102 -3.19 15.10 10.68
C ASN A 102 -3.03 15.96 9.42
N GLY A 103 -3.52 15.48 8.27
CA GLY A 103 -3.43 16.18 6.99
C GLY A 103 -2.36 15.60 6.07
N LEU A 104 -2.37 16.05 4.83
CA LEU A 104 -1.49 15.54 3.77
C LEU A 104 -0.08 16.15 3.87
N GLU A 105 0.68 15.77 4.88
CA GLU A 105 2.05 16.21 5.08
C GLU A 105 3.02 15.11 4.66
N ARG A 106 4.09 15.51 3.95
CA ARG A 106 5.17 14.60 3.56
C ARG A 106 6.32 14.76 4.53
N LYS A 107 6.88 13.63 4.97
CA LYS A 107 8.15 13.62 5.69
C LYS A 107 9.29 13.68 4.68
N SER A 108 10.44 14.19 5.09
CA SER A 108 11.63 14.19 4.26
C SER A 108 12.49 12.97 4.58
N TYR A 109 13.03 12.34 3.53
CA TYR A 109 13.88 11.17 3.64
C TYR A 109 15.15 11.36 2.83
N ASP A 110 16.22 10.71 3.24
CA ASP A 110 17.48 10.65 2.50
C ASP A 110 17.48 9.37 1.65
N PHE A 111 17.47 9.54 0.34
CA PHE A 111 17.52 8.42 -0.62
C PHE A 111 18.88 8.34 -1.33
N ASP A 112 19.95 8.88 -0.73
CA ASP A 112 21.32 8.89 -1.27
C ASP A 112 21.41 9.54 -2.66
N GLY A 113 20.63 10.60 -2.87
CA GLY A 113 20.62 11.34 -4.13
C GLY A 113 19.67 10.80 -5.20
N LEU A 114 19.03 9.66 -4.95
CA LEU A 114 18.07 9.07 -5.90
C LEU A 114 16.89 10.01 -6.17
N GLU A 115 16.49 10.81 -5.18
CA GLU A 115 15.41 11.79 -5.30
C GLU A 115 15.71 12.88 -6.33
N ASN A 116 16.95 13.05 -6.74
CA ASN A 116 17.41 14.04 -7.72
C ASN A 116 17.58 13.46 -9.12
N GLU A 117 17.31 12.18 -9.32
CA GLU A 117 17.49 11.47 -10.57
C GLU A 117 16.19 10.80 -11.01
N MET A 118 16.10 10.46 -12.31
CA MET A 118 14.97 9.73 -12.89
C MET A 118 13.61 10.36 -12.50
N GLU A 119 12.72 9.61 -11.89
CA GLU A 119 11.40 10.06 -11.46
C GLU A 119 11.48 11.20 -10.43
N GLY A 120 12.47 11.18 -9.56
CA GLY A 120 12.67 12.22 -8.55
C GLY A 120 13.02 13.56 -9.16
N LYS A 121 13.75 13.59 -10.28
CA LYS A 121 14.11 14.81 -10.99
C LYS A 121 12.91 15.44 -11.69
N SER A 122 12.06 14.62 -12.32
CA SER A 122 10.86 15.09 -13.05
C SER A 122 9.64 15.25 -12.13
N ARG A 123 9.68 14.66 -10.95
CA ARG A 123 8.58 14.65 -9.98
C ARG A 123 9.10 15.00 -8.58
N PRO A 124 9.42 16.29 -8.30
CA PRO A 124 9.94 16.72 -7.01
C PRO A 124 9.01 16.32 -5.86
N GLY A 125 9.56 15.78 -4.79
CA GLY A 125 8.79 15.31 -3.63
C GLY A 125 8.12 13.97 -3.80
N HIS A 126 8.22 13.34 -4.97
CA HIS A 126 7.62 12.04 -5.24
C HIS A 126 8.13 10.97 -4.26
N PHE A 127 9.45 10.86 -4.10
CA PHE A 127 10.04 9.86 -3.21
C PHE A 127 9.71 10.12 -1.74
N ASP A 128 9.64 11.39 -1.32
CA ASP A 128 9.20 11.74 0.04
C ASP A 128 7.74 11.31 0.27
N GLY A 129 6.88 11.51 -0.72
CA GLY A 129 5.49 11.05 -0.67
C GLY A 129 5.39 9.54 -0.59
N VAL A 130 6.15 8.81 -1.39
CA VAL A 130 6.20 7.34 -1.35
C VAL A 130 6.70 6.87 0.01
N GLY A 131 7.81 7.44 0.51
CA GLY A 131 8.35 7.08 1.81
C GLY A 131 7.35 7.32 2.94
N THR A 132 6.64 8.44 2.90
CA THR A 132 5.65 8.79 3.92
C THR A 132 4.52 7.75 4.00
N VAL A 133 3.91 7.40 2.85
CA VAL A 133 2.81 6.44 2.85
C VAL A 133 3.27 5.03 3.20
N VAL A 134 4.44 4.63 2.71
CA VAL A 134 4.98 3.28 3.00
C VAL A 134 5.29 3.14 4.48
N GLU A 135 5.92 4.15 5.10
CA GLU A 135 6.19 4.14 6.53
C GLU A 135 4.90 3.98 7.35
N GLU A 136 3.85 4.74 7.02
CA GLU A 136 2.57 4.66 7.73
C GLU A 136 1.88 3.32 7.51
N LEU A 137 1.89 2.79 6.29
CA LEU A 137 1.33 1.48 6.00
C LEU A 137 2.06 0.37 6.77
N PHE A 138 3.39 0.43 6.82
CA PHE A 138 4.17 -0.55 7.58
C PHE A 138 3.91 -0.47 9.08
N ARG A 139 3.72 0.75 9.59
CA ARG A 139 3.36 0.96 10.99
C ARG A 139 2.02 0.31 11.32
N GLN A 140 1.05 0.38 10.41
CA GLN A 140 -0.29 -0.17 10.61
C GLN A 140 -0.34 -1.68 10.41
N VAL A 141 0.32 -2.20 9.38
CA VAL A 141 0.29 -3.64 9.04
C VAL A 141 1.27 -4.46 9.89
N GLN A 142 2.39 -3.88 10.26
CA GLN A 142 3.42 -4.53 11.08
C GLN A 142 3.89 -5.88 10.51
N PRO A 143 4.30 -5.87 9.24
CA PRO A 143 4.71 -7.11 8.59
C PRO A 143 6.00 -7.69 9.15
#